data_02778a712f503e4a8b77d31b5d8ea614
#
_entry.id   02778a712f503e4a8b77d31b5d8ea614
#
_cell.length_a   1.000
_cell.length_b   1.000
_cell.length_c   1.000
_cell.angle_alpha   90.00
_cell.angle_beta   90.00
_cell.angle_gamma   90.00
#
_symmetry.space_group_name_H-M   'P 1'
#
loop_
_entity.id
_entity.type
_entity.pdbx_description
1 polymer ?
#
loop_
_entity_poly.entity_id
_entity_poly.type
_entity_poly.pdbx_seq_one_letter_code
_entity_poly.pdbx_strand_id
1 'polypeptide(L)'
;MYDFNLTEGSCYENLRSLCKDIGHRLSGSNSAEYAVKWAELLMNNTNLDTVYLQQVLVPYWERGNLEKVYWKNSKGQTSFLNCSALGGSVGTNGTIKGNVIEINNWNQLESFGEKNITGKIVFFNRPMNPTFISTGMAYGNCVDQRHNGASRAVEYGALAVL
;
A
#
# COMPACT_ATOMS: atom_id res chain seq x y z
N MET A 1 -23.56 30.23 -1.99
CA MET A 1 -23.09 28.83 -2.04
C MET A 1 -21.78 28.61 -1.24
N TYR A 2 -20.71 29.41 -1.48
CA TYR A 2 -19.43 29.26 -0.75
C TYR A 2 -19.60 29.55 0.75
N ASP A 3 -20.15 30.70 1.11
CA ASP A 3 -20.37 31.10 2.51
C ASP A 3 -21.29 30.13 3.26
N PHE A 4 -22.36 29.66 2.61
CA PHE A 4 -23.25 28.63 3.17
C PHE A 4 -22.50 27.35 3.52
N ASN A 5 -21.64 26.84 2.62
CA ASN A 5 -20.89 25.63 2.88
C ASN A 5 -19.86 25.79 4.01
N LEU A 6 -19.36 27.00 4.23
CA LEU A 6 -18.41 27.26 5.32
C LEU A 6 -19.10 27.43 6.69
N THR A 7 -20.35 27.92 6.71
CA THR A 7 -21.07 28.23 7.95
C THR A 7 -22.13 27.22 8.34
N GLU A 8 -22.82 26.65 7.36
CA GLU A 8 -23.98 25.76 7.57
C GLU A 8 -23.84 24.40 6.84
N GLY A 9 -22.76 24.22 6.09
CA GLY A 9 -22.54 22.98 5.33
C GLY A 9 -22.20 21.79 6.22
N SER A 10 -22.76 20.64 5.92
CA SER A 10 -22.55 19.40 6.66
C SER A 10 -21.30 18.61 6.25
N CYS A 11 -20.51 19.10 5.29
CA CYS A 11 -19.37 18.35 4.72
C CYS A 11 -18.34 17.92 5.78
N TYR A 12 -18.03 18.82 6.73
CA TYR A 12 -17.08 18.52 7.80
C TYR A 12 -17.61 17.42 8.73
N GLU A 13 -18.86 17.54 9.19
CA GLU A 13 -19.46 16.56 10.11
C GLU A 13 -19.68 15.20 9.40
N ASN A 14 -20.03 15.22 8.12
CA ASN A 14 -20.12 13.99 7.32
C ASN A 14 -18.76 13.31 7.20
N LEU A 15 -17.70 14.05 6.90
CA LEU A 15 -16.33 13.49 6.85
C LEU A 15 -15.90 13.02 8.23
N ARG A 16 -16.21 13.75 9.28
CA ARG A 16 -15.90 13.37 10.65
C ARG A 16 -16.56 12.05 11.04
N SER A 17 -17.88 11.91 10.77
CA SER A 17 -18.61 10.66 11.01
C SER A 17 -18.01 9.51 10.20
N LEU A 18 -17.79 9.68 8.90
CA LEU A 18 -17.16 8.66 8.06
C LEU A 18 -15.80 8.20 8.59
N CYS A 19 -14.99 9.12 9.11
CA CYS A 19 -13.65 8.80 9.64
C CYS A 19 -13.68 8.22 11.06
N LYS A 20 -14.61 8.66 11.91
CA LYS A 20 -14.65 8.26 13.31
C LYS A 20 -15.51 7.02 13.56
N ASP A 21 -16.66 6.94 12.89
CA ASP A 21 -17.65 5.90 13.16
C ASP A 21 -17.38 4.64 12.32
N ILE A 22 -16.85 4.80 11.09
CA ILE A 22 -16.54 3.71 10.17
C ILE A 22 -15.03 3.41 10.13
N GLY A 23 -14.20 4.45 10.10
CA GLY A 23 -12.75 4.32 10.11
C GLY A 23 -12.16 3.97 8.75
N HIS A 24 -11.13 3.10 8.73
CA HIS A 24 -10.45 2.68 7.50
C HIS A 24 -11.35 1.78 6.63
N ARG A 25 -11.29 1.97 5.32
CA ARG A 25 -12.22 1.38 4.35
C ARG A 25 -11.47 0.83 3.14
N LEU A 26 -10.69 -0.21 3.36
CA LEU A 26 -10.05 -0.90 2.23
C LEU A 26 -11.11 -1.49 1.30
N SER A 27 -10.85 -1.43 0.00
CA SER A 27 -11.74 -1.97 -1.02
C SER A 27 -12.10 -3.44 -0.71
N GLY A 28 -13.39 -3.77 -0.78
CA GLY A 28 -13.90 -5.11 -0.50
C GLY A 28 -14.00 -5.47 0.98
N SER A 29 -13.60 -4.60 1.92
CA SER A 29 -13.72 -4.85 3.36
C SER A 29 -15.13 -4.61 3.89
N ASN A 30 -15.46 -5.21 5.03
CA ASN A 30 -16.72 -4.95 5.74
C ASN A 30 -16.90 -3.44 6.06
N SER A 31 -15.81 -2.74 6.40
CA SER A 31 -15.87 -1.30 6.64
C SER A 31 -16.19 -0.50 5.37
N ALA A 32 -15.79 -0.98 4.19
CA ALA A 32 -16.19 -0.39 2.92
C ALA A 32 -17.70 -0.57 2.67
N GLU A 33 -18.26 -1.74 2.99
CA GLU A 33 -19.71 -1.98 2.91
C GLU A 33 -20.50 -1.09 3.88
N TYR A 34 -20.00 -0.93 5.11
CA TYR A 34 -20.62 -0.01 6.07
C TYR A 34 -20.58 1.43 5.58
N ALA A 35 -19.49 1.85 4.92
CA ALA A 35 -19.40 3.18 4.33
C ALA A 35 -20.41 3.37 3.20
N VAL A 36 -20.64 2.37 2.37
CA VAL A 36 -21.65 2.41 1.29
C VAL A 36 -23.05 2.58 1.90
N LYS A 37 -23.42 1.78 2.92
CA LYS A 37 -24.70 1.89 3.60
C LYS A 37 -24.88 3.24 4.30
N TRP A 38 -23.83 3.74 4.94
CA TRP A 38 -23.81 5.06 5.55
C TRP A 38 -24.05 6.16 4.50
N ALA A 39 -23.37 6.09 3.34
CA ALA A 39 -23.54 7.03 2.27
C ALA A 39 -24.95 6.99 1.65
N GLU A 40 -25.52 5.79 1.47
CA GLU A 40 -26.89 5.60 1.01
C GLU A 40 -27.90 6.27 1.96
N LEU A 41 -27.77 6.04 3.27
CA LEU A 41 -28.63 6.66 4.26
C LEU A 41 -28.49 8.20 4.26
N LEU A 42 -27.25 8.69 4.17
CA LEU A 42 -26.99 10.13 4.09
C LEU A 42 -27.64 10.75 2.86
N MET A 43 -27.51 10.13 1.69
CA MET A 43 -28.10 10.60 0.44
C MET A 43 -29.62 10.55 0.46
N ASN A 44 -30.23 9.49 1.01
CA ASN A 44 -31.67 9.38 1.15
C ASN A 44 -32.30 10.45 2.07
N ASN A 45 -31.49 11.01 2.98
CA ASN A 45 -31.90 12.12 3.83
C ASN A 45 -31.70 13.52 3.19
N THR A 46 -31.29 13.56 1.95
CA THR A 46 -31.17 14.78 1.16
C THR A 46 -32.33 14.87 0.15
N ASN A 47 -32.56 16.05 -0.43
CA ASN A 47 -33.60 16.26 -1.43
C ASN A 47 -33.17 15.80 -2.82
N LEU A 48 -32.65 14.58 -2.94
CA LEU A 48 -32.33 13.94 -4.22
C LEU A 48 -33.55 13.22 -4.78
N ASP A 49 -33.76 13.29 -6.10
CA ASP A 49 -34.91 12.64 -6.77
C ASP A 49 -34.83 11.12 -6.69
N THR A 50 -33.62 10.56 -6.75
CA THR A 50 -33.39 9.12 -6.70
C THR A 50 -32.00 8.79 -6.14
N VAL A 51 -31.96 7.80 -5.27
CA VAL A 51 -30.72 7.20 -4.77
C VAL A 51 -30.76 5.69 -5.07
N TYR A 52 -29.70 5.17 -5.66
CA TYR A 52 -29.60 3.74 -5.92
C TYR A 52 -28.16 3.27 -5.76
N LEU A 53 -27.99 2.00 -5.45
CA LEU A 53 -26.69 1.32 -5.36
C LEU A 53 -26.40 0.58 -6.67
N GLN A 54 -25.20 0.78 -7.19
CA GLN A 54 -24.69 0.02 -8.32
C GLN A 54 -23.70 -1.04 -7.83
N GLN A 55 -23.93 -2.30 -8.19
CA GLN A 55 -23.01 -3.37 -7.86
C GLN A 55 -21.74 -3.28 -8.74
N VAL A 56 -20.58 -3.34 -8.10
CA VAL A 56 -19.27 -3.32 -8.77
C VAL A 56 -18.36 -4.40 -8.19
N LEU A 57 -17.52 -5.00 -9.05
CA LEU A 57 -16.46 -5.88 -8.61
C LEU A 57 -15.23 -5.06 -8.27
N VAL A 58 -14.69 -5.28 -7.08
CA VAL A 58 -13.50 -4.57 -6.58
C VAL A 58 -12.44 -5.56 -6.10
N PRO A 59 -11.14 -5.23 -6.21
CA PRO A 59 -10.10 -6.04 -5.59
C PRO A 59 -10.31 -6.11 -4.08
N TYR A 60 -10.20 -7.31 -3.53
CA TYR A 60 -10.19 -7.55 -2.10
C TYR A 60 -8.76 -7.74 -1.60
N TRP A 61 -8.38 -6.97 -0.58
CA TRP A 61 -7.14 -7.18 0.15
C TRP A 61 -7.35 -6.82 1.61
N GLU A 62 -6.91 -7.69 2.49
CA GLU A 62 -6.98 -7.48 3.93
C GLU A 62 -5.59 -7.63 4.52
N ARG A 63 -5.22 -6.69 5.39
CA ARG A 63 -3.99 -6.80 6.16
C ARG A 63 -4.17 -7.94 7.18
N GLY A 64 -3.37 -8.98 7.05
CA GLY A 64 -3.37 -10.10 7.97
C GLY A 64 -2.69 -9.79 9.31
N ASN A 65 -1.96 -10.74 9.84
CA ASN A 65 -1.17 -10.56 11.05
C ASN A 65 -0.03 -9.58 10.84
N LEU A 66 0.48 -9.00 11.94
CA LEU A 66 1.60 -8.08 11.91
C LEU A 66 2.81 -8.72 11.23
N GLU A 67 3.35 -8.02 10.25
CA GLU A 67 4.54 -8.42 9.51
C GLU A 67 5.76 -8.44 10.46
N LYS A 68 6.63 -9.43 10.28
CA LYS A 68 7.84 -9.58 11.07
C LYS A 68 9.02 -9.81 10.14
N VAL A 69 9.96 -8.87 10.13
CA VAL A 69 11.22 -8.98 9.41
C VAL A 69 12.37 -8.89 10.40
N TYR A 70 13.30 -9.82 10.31
CA TYR A 70 14.55 -9.75 11.05
C TYR A 70 15.70 -10.17 10.16
N TRP A 71 16.84 -9.61 10.39
CA TRP A 71 18.08 -10.00 9.73
C TRP A 71 19.10 -10.50 10.71
N LYS A 72 19.98 -11.36 10.24
CA LYS A 72 21.05 -11.95 11.02
C LYS A 72 22.38 -11.65 10.34
N ASN A 73 23.29 -11.00 11.08
CA ASN A 73 24.62 -10.70 10.56
C ASN A 73 25.55 -11.95 10.59
N SER A 74 26.75 -11.80 10.02
CA SER A 74 27.76 -12.86 9.97
C SER A 74 28.24 -13.34 11.36
N LYS A 75 28.05 -12.52 12.39
CA LYS A 75 28.37 -12.86 13.80
C LYS A 75 27.20 -13.57 14.52
N GLY A 76 26.10 -13.82 13.83
CA GLY A 76 24.92 -14.47 14.39
C GLY A 76 24.00 -13.57 15.21
N GLN A 77 24.26 -12.27 15.27
CA GLN A 77 23.39 -11.31 15.96
C GLN A 77 22.14 -11.06 15.11
N THR A 78 21.00 -11.05 15.78
CA THR A 78 19.69 -10.81 15.16
C THR A 78 19.19 -9.40 15.46
N SER A 79 18.70 -8.70 14.44
CA SER A 79 18.05 -7.40 14.56
C SER A 79 16.68 -7.44 13.90
N PHE A 80 15.68 -6.85 14.55
CA PHE A 80 14.34 -6.70 14.00
C PHE A 80 14.25 -5.41 13.19
N LEU A 81 13.52 -5.47 12.08
CA LEU A 81 13.25 -4.32 11.24
C LEU A 81 11.80 -3.91 11.39
N ASN A 82 11.56 -2.61 11.53
CA ASN A 82 10.23 -2.05 11.43
C ASN A 82 9.79 -2.10 9.97
N CYS A 83 8.76 -2.86 9.69
CA CYS A 83 8.24 -3.05 8.34
C CYS A 83 6.71 -2.99 8.32
N SER A 84 6.16 -2.75 7.16
CA SER A 84 4.74 -2.81 6.89
C SER A 84 4.49 -3.26 5.47
N ALA A 85 3.61 -4.23 5.28
CA ALA A 85 3.23 -4.68 3.95
C ALA A 85 2.53 -3.56 3.16
N LEU A 86 2.83 -3.44 1.90
CA LEU A 86 2.08 -2.60 0.96
C LEU A 86 0.73 -3.24 0.65
N GLY A 87 -0.27 -2.42 0.39
CA GLY A 87 -1.57 -2.92 -0.09
C GLY A 87 -1.40 -3.76 -1.36
N GLY A 88 -2.09 -4.89 -1.42
CA GLY A 88 -1.95 -5.85 -2.50
C GLY A 88 -0.80 -6.88 -2.33
N SER A 89 0.02 -6.76 -1.27
CA SER A 89 1.07 -7.73 -0.99
C SER A 89 0.51 -9.12 -0.70
N VAL A 90 1.21 -10.15 -1.15
CA VAL A 90 0.90 -11.55 -0.84
C VAL A 90 1.76 -12.01 0.32
N GLY A 91 1.14 -12.66 1.30
CA GLY A 91 1.85 -13.18 2.47
C GLY A 91 2.78 -14.34 2.12
N THR A 92 3.80 -14.53 2.94
CA THR A 92 4.83 -15.58 2.74
C THR A 92 4.38 -16.99 3.10
N ASN A 93 3.15 -17.15 3.59
CA ASN A 93 2.60 -18.45 4.05
C ASN A 93 3.54 -19.17 5.03
N GLY A 94 4.04 -18.44 6.01
CA GLY A 94 5.00 -18.90 7.00
C GLY A 94 6.31 -18.11 6.95
N THR A 95 7.31 -18.57 7.71
CA THR A 95 8.62 -17.91 7.75
C THR A 95 9.47 -18.35 6.55
N ILE A 96 9.91 -17.38 5.78
CA ILE A 96 10.92 -17.58 4.74
C ILE A 96 12.29 -17.06 5.20
N LYS A 97 13.36 -17.65 4.65
CA LYS A 97 14.73 -17.25 4.93
C LYS A 97 15.54 -17.26 3.64
N GLY A 98 16.27 -16.21 3.37
CA GLY A 98 17.13 -16.08 2.20
C GLY A 98 18.22 -15.05 2.39
N ASN A 99 19.21 -15.09 1.53
CA ASN A 99 20.21 -14.03 1.43
C ASN A 99 19.57 -12.78 0.81
N VAL A 100 19.97 -11.62 1.30
CA VAL A 100 19.50 -10.34 0.76
C VAL A 100 20.40 -9.87 -0.37
N ILE A 101 19.82 -9.33 -1.42
CA ILE A 101 20.50 -8.62 -2.49
C ILE A 101 19.88 -7.23 -2.66
N GLU A 102 20.73 -6.20 -2.62
CA GLU A 102 20.32 -4.81 -2.77
C GLU A 102 20.25 -4.42 -4.25
N ILE A 103 19.17 -3.74 -4.63
CA ILE A 103 18.92 -3.25 -5.99
C ILE A 103 18.58 -1.76 -5.92
N ASN A 104 19.34 -0.94 -6.64
CA ASN A 104 19.17 0.50 -6.67
C ASN A 104 18.46 1.02 -7.93
N ASN A 105 18.38 0.23 -8.98
CA ASN A 105 17.70 0.58 -10.22
C ASN A 105 17.40 -0.67 -11.07
N TRP A 106 16.58 -0.49 -12.12
CA TRP A 106 16.17 -1.58 -12.99
C TRP A 106 17.31 -2.21 -13.79
N ASN A 107 18.25 -1.40 -14.28
CA ASN A 107 19.40 -1.92 -15.03
C ASN A 107 20.26 -2.85 -14.17
N GLN A 108 20.37 -2.57 -12.87
CA GLN A 108 21.06 -3.45 -11.92
C GLN A 108 20.30 -4.76 -11.73
N LEU A 109 18.95 -4.71 -11.60
CA LEU A 109 18.12 -5.90 -11.52
C LEU A 109 18.33 -6.79 -12.76
N GLU A 110 18.26 -6.21 -13.94
CA GLU A 110 18.46 -6.89 -15.23
C GLU A 110 19.88 -7.46 -15.36
N SER A 111 20.90 -6.69 -14.96
CA SER A 111 22.30 -7.13 -15.05
C SER A 111 22.62 -8.30 -14.12
N PHE A 112 21.98 -8.36 -12.97
CA PHE A 112 22.12 -9.50 -12.05
C PHE A 112 21.44 -10.75 -12.59
N GLY A 113 20.28 -10.59 -13.21
CA GLY A 113 19.54 -11.65 -13.87
C GLY A 113 19.12 -12.79 -12.92
N GLU A 114 18.45 -13.77 -13.46
CA GLU A 114 17.93 -14.91 -12.73
C GLU A 114 19.01 -15.66 -11.92
N LYS A 115 20.19 -15.84 -12.50
CA LYS A 115 21.32 -16.56 -11.85
C LYS A 115 21.70 -15.97 -10.49
N ASN A 116 21.61 -14.66 -10.32
CA ASN A 116 22.02 -13.98 -9.09
C ASN A 116 20.86 -13.66 -8.16
N ILE A 117 19.61 -13.69 -8.62
CA ILE A 117 18.42 -13.28 -7.87
C ILE A 117 17.62 -14.49 -7.35
N THR A 118 17.59 -15.58 -8.08
CA THR A 118 16.83 -16.78 -7.68
C THR A 118 17.08 -17.18 -6.23
N GLY A 119 16.00 -17.33 -5.47
CA GLY A 119 16.04 -17.75 -4.06
C GLY A 119 16.55 -16.68 -3.08
N LYS A 120 16.74 -15.46 -3.52
CA LYS A 120 17.15 -14.35 -2.66
C LYS A 120 15.98 -13.43 -2.31
N ILE A 121 16.15 -12.65 -1.26
CA ILE A 121 15.27 -11.56 -0.88
C ILE A 121 15.82 -10.29 -1.53
N VAL A 122 15.05 -9.68 -2.41
CA VAL A 122 15.44 -8.43 -3.07
C VAL A 122 15.08 -7.24 -2.20
N PHE A 123 16.05 -6.40 -1.93
CA PHE A 123 15.86 -5.13 -1.23
C PHE A 123 16.05 -3.96 -2.20
N PHE A 124 14.95 -3.28 -2.52
CA PHE A 124 15.00 -2.09 -3.36
C PHE A 124 15.34 -0.86 -2.52
N ASN A 125 16.47 -0.22 -2.84
CA ASN A 125 17.03 0.89 -2.06
C ASN A 125 17.39 2.09 -2.93
N ARG A 126 16.51 2.51 -3.83
CA ARG A 126 16.69 3.76 -4.58
C ARG A 126 16.12 4.93 -3.78
N PRO A 127 16.97 5.86 -3.30
CA PRO A 127 16.52 6.99 -2.51
C PRO A 127 15.81 8.04 -3.38
N MET A 128 14.97 8.86 -2.74
CA MET A 128 14.50 10.10 -3.34
C MET A 128 15.68 11.04 -3.58
N ASN A 129 15.71 11.69 -4.73
CA ASN A 129 16.73 12.67 -5.05
C ASN A 129 16.55 13.94 -4.19
N PRO A 130 17.51 14.28 -3.30
CA PRO A 130 17.39 15.41 -2.39
C PRO A 130 17.54 16.78 -3.06
N THR A 131 17.96 16.82 -4.32
CA THR A 131 18.16 18.08 -5.07
C THR A 131 16.89 18.63 -5.68
N PHE A 132 15.81 17.85 -5.74
CA PHE A 132 14.53 18.34 -6.24
C PHE A 132 13.84 19.28 -5.24
N ILE A 133 13.47 20.47 -5.69
CA ILE A 133 12.69 21.43 -4.91
C ILE A 133 11.28 20.88 -4.66
N SER A 134 10.68 20.24 -5.67
CA SER A 134 9.39 19.56 -5.53
C SER A 134 9.57 18.15 -4.99
N THR A 135 9.08 17.93 -3.77
CA THR A 135 9.09 16.60 -3.13
C THR A 135 8.23 15.59 -3.89
N GLY A 136 7.15 16.04 -4.54
CA GLY A 136 6.32 15.19 -5.40
C GLY A 136 7.08 14.67 -6.63
N MET A 137 7.93 15.51 -7.25
CA MET A 137 8.80 15.08 -8.36
C MET A 137 9.89 14.11 -7.86
N ALA A 138 10.50 14.41 -6.70
CA ALA A 138 11.51 13.52 -6.12
C ALA A 138 10.92 12.12 -5.83
N TYR A 139 9.74 12.06 -5.25
CA TYR A 139 9.01 10.82 -5.01
C TYR A 139 8.66 10.12 -6.33
N GLY A 140 8.10 10.83 -7.30
CA GLY A 140 7.72 10.28 -8.61
C GLY A 140 8.87 9.57 -9.33
N ASN A 141 10.11 10.04 -9.14
CA ASN A 141 11.30 9.43 -9.75
C ASN A 141 11.82 8.16 -9.05
N CYS A 142 11.27 7.80 -7.89
CA CYS A 142 11.70 6.59 -7.18
C CYS A 142 10.55 5.65 -6.81
N VAL A 143 9.30 6.05 -6.98
CA VAL A 143 8.13 5.28 -6.52
C VAL A 143 7.85 4.01 -7.33
N ASP A 144 8.35 3.91 -8.54
CA ASP A 144 8.18 2.75 -9.42
C ASP A 144 8.75 1.46 -8.80
N GLN A 145 9.81 1.51 -7.99
CA GLN A 145 10.31 0.36 -7.23
C GLN A 145 9.26 -0.15 -6.21
N ARG A 146 8.45 0.75 -5.64
CA ARG A 146 7.36 0.40 -4.73
C ARG A 146 6.19 -0.26 -5.47
N HIS A 147 5.86 0.20 -6.66
CA HIS A 147 4.75 -0.33 -7.44
C HIS A 147 5.10 -1.62 -8.18
N ASN A 148 6.28 -1.68 -8.76
CA ASN A 148 6.67 -2.74 -9.69
C ASN A 148 7.77 -3.67 -9.15
N GLY A 149 8.35 -3.35 -7.97
CA GLY A 149 9.49 -4.08 -7.44
C GLY A 149 9.22 -5.58 -7.28
N ALA A 150 8.11 -5.93 -6.64
CA ALA A 150 7.76 -7.31 -6.40
C ALA A 150 7.48 -8.07 -7.72
N SER A 151 6.67 -7.50 -8.62
CA SER A 151 6.33 -8.13 -9.90
C SER A 151 7.56 -8.32 -10.80
N ARG A 152 8.47 -7.35 -10.84
CA ARG A 152 9.71 -7.49 -11.62
C ARG A 152 10.70 -8.44 -10.98
N ALA A 153 10.86 -8.43 -9.66
CA ALA A 153 11.81 -9.30 -8.99
C ALA A 153 11.42 -10.79 -9.09
N VAL A 154 10.10 -11.10 -9.09
CA VAL A 154 9.64 -12.48 -9.23
C VAL A 154 9.96 -13.09 -10.59
N GLU A 155 10.04 -12.28 -11.66
CA GLU A 155 10.46 -12.74 -12.99
C GLU A 155 11.89 -13.32 -12.99
N TYR A 156 12.73 -12.89 -12.05
CA TYR A 156 14.09 -13.40 -11.82
C TYR A 156 14.17 -14.42 -10.68
N GLY A 157 13.04 -14.95 -10.20
CA GLY A 157 13.00 -15.97 -9.16
C GLY A 157 13.28 -15.48 -7.74
N ALA A 158 13.03 -14.20 -7.45
CA ALA A 158 13.14 -13.67 -6.10
C ALA A 158 12.21 -14.41 -5.13
N LEU A 159 12.69 -14.69 -3.93
CA LEU A 159 11.92 -15.36 -2.88
C LEU A 159 10.96 -14.41 -2.17
N ALA A 160 11.37 -13.17 -1.99
CA ALA A 160 10.57 -12.06 -1.45
C ALA A 160 11.20 -10.72 -1.82
N VAL A 161 10.46 -9.64 -1.53
CA VAL A 161 10.88 -8.25 -1.78
C VAL A 161 10.66 -7.41 -0.53
N LEU A 162 11.63 -6.53 -0.27
CA LEU A 162 11.62 -5.51 0.78
C LEU A 162 11.80 -4.11 0.18
#